data_9bc41a0ce05352cf2c1c446b485b7143
#
_entry.id   9bc41a0ce05352cf2c1c446b485b7143
#
_cell.length_a   1.000
_cell.length_b   1.000
_cell.length_c   1.000
_cell.angle_alpha   90.00
_cell.angle_beta   90.00
_cell.angle_gamma   90.00
#
_symmetry.space_group_name_H-M   'P 1'
#
loop_
_entity.id
_entity.type
_entity.pdbx_description
1 polymer ?
#
loop_
_entity_poly.entity_id
_entity_poly.type
_entity_poly.pdbx_seq_one_letter_code
_entity_poly.pdbx_strand_id
1 'polypeptide(L)'
;MVDNKLFPSFPVPVILYNFGKESHDLNVSLVKDILKEKKSDGDGRIASNMGGWHSTLKMEERHDSFKTLRDKIEECSNDYCRQTGYQDGLIVEKLWANINGPGDINMPHHHGESSLTGVYYPLYEMVNGEMRVEYLDDPKLQPGSWDGKRGGSIVFHDPSYGQKIRLRKNSEVSPFNIEHYHLYPVTGLLVVFPAHLIHTVTPFKDKKVRMS
;
A
#
# COMPACT_ATOMS: atom_id res chain seq x y z
N MET A 1 -8.06 43.90 2.09
CA MET A 1 -7.69 42.51 2.46
C MET A 1 -6.22 42.35 2.21
N VAL A 2 -5.48 41.69 3.11
CA VAL A 2 -4.08 41.38 2.88
C VAL A 2 -4.02 40.24 1.87
N ASP A 3 -3.19 40.37 0.84
CA ASP A 3 -2.93 39.29 -0.11
C ASP A 3 -2.14 38.17 0.62
N ASN A 4 -2.62 36.93 0.56
CA ASN A 4 -1.98 35.78 1.21
C ASN A 4 -1.99 34.56 0.29
N LYS A 5 -0.97 33.71 0.43
CA LYS A 5 -0.83 32.47 -0.32
C LYS A 5 -0.37 31.35 0.63
N LEU A 6 -1.12 30.26 0.65
CA LEU A 6 -0.69 29.05 1.35
C LEU A 6 0.41 28.34 0.53
N PHE A 7 1.54 28.08 1.16
CA PHE A 7 2.65 27.32 0.56
C PHE A 7 2.94 26.08 1.39
N PRO A 8 2.73 24.87 0.84
CA PRO A 8 3.05 23.62 1.53
C PRO A 8 4.57 23.39 1.52
N SER A 9 5.22 23.58 2.67
CA SER A 9 6.66 23.34 2.81
C SER A 9 6.93 21.88 3.19
N PHE A 10 7.88 21.26 2.49
CA PHE A 10 8.35 19.90 2.77
C PHE A 10 7.26 18.81 2.77
N PRO A 11 6.40 18.75 1.75
CA PRO A 11 5.40 17.70 1.65
C PRO A 11 6.08 16.34 1.46
N VAL A 12 5.49 15.28 2.04
CA VAL A 12 5.88 13.90 1.76
C VAL A 12 4.94 13.36 0.68
N PRO A 13 5.41 13.17 -0.55
CA PRO A 13 4.56 12.70 -1.63
C PRO A 13 4.22 11.23 -1.50
N VAL A 14 2.94 10.89 -1.68
CA VAL A 14 2.43 9.52 -1.82
C VAL A 14 1.61 9.49 -3.09
N ILE A 15 1.99 8.67 -4.06
CA ILE A 15 1.28 8.59 -5.36
C ILE A 15 0.50 7.29 -5.47
N LEU A 16 -0.72 7.40 -5.95
CA LEU A 16 -1.67 6.31 -6.14
C LEU A 16 -1.85 6.03 -7.63
N TYR A 17 -1.52 4.81 -8.06
CA TYR A 17 -1.70 4.34 -9.42
C TYR A 17 -2.79 3.27 -9.43
N ASN A 18 -3.92 3.58 -10.03
CA ASN A 18 -5.04 2.65 -10.12
C ASN A 18 -5.10 1.99 -11.50
N PHE A 19 -4.74 0.72 -11.57
CA PHE A 19 -4.81 -0.07 -12.82
C PHE A 19 -6.23 -0.60 -13.10
N GLY A 20 -7.12 -0.59 -12.08
CA GLY A 20 -8.51 -0.98 -12.25
C GLY A 20 -8.70 -2.35 -12.92
N LYS A 21 -9.75 -2.45 -13.74
CA LYS A 21 -10.13 -3.69 -14.44
C LYS A 21 -9.08 -4.19 -15.43
N GLU A 22 -8.23 -3.32 -15.95
CA GLU A 22 -7.16 -3.70 -16.88
C GLU A 22 -6.09 -4.61 -16.24
N SER A 23 -6.01 -4.62 -14.90
CA SER A 23 -5.12 -5.51 -14.17
C SER A 23 -5.72 -6.88 -13.84
N HIS A 24 -6.90 -7.24 -14.34
CA HIS A 24 -7.62 -8.45 -13.93
C HIS A 24 -6.80 -9.73 -14.10
N ASP A 25 -6.27 -9.98 -15.28
CA ASP A 25 -5.53 -11.22 -15.57
C ASP A 25 -4.23 -11.30 -14.76
N LEU A 26 -3.56 -10.16 -14.57
CA LEU A 26 -2.40 -10.06 -13.70
C LEU A 26 -2.78 -10.38 -12.24
N ASN A 27 -3.87 -9.82 -11.74
CA ASN A 27 -4.30 -10.06 -10.36
C ASN A 27 -4.68 -11.51 -10.10
N VAL A 28 -5.38 -12.13 -11.04
CA VAL A 28 -5.70 -13.57 -10.97
C VAL A 28 -4.43 -14.42 -10.93
N SER A 29 -3.43 -14.09 -11.76
CA SER A 29 -2.14 -14.79 -11.81
C SER A 29 -1.33 -14.59 -10.54
N LEU A 30 -1.25 -13.34 -10.02
CA LEU A 30 -0.57 -13.02 -8.76
C LEU A 30 -1.19 -13.78 -7.58
N VAL A 31 -2.51 -13.81 -7.47
CA VAL A 31 -3.19 -14.54 -6.39
C VAL A 31 -2.89 -16.03 -6.45
N LYS A 32 -2.90 -16.65 -7.65
CA LYS A 32 -2.54 -18.07 -7.82
C LYS A 32 -1.11 -18.33 -7.37
N ASP A 33 -0.16 -17.49 -7.77
CA ASP A 33 1.25 -17.64 -7.41
C ASP A 33 1.49 -17.42 -5.92
N ILE A 34 0.83 -16.44 -5.30
CA ILE A 34 0.86 -16.21 -3.85
C ILE A 34 0.35 -17.42 -3.07
N LEU A 35 -0.79 -18.00 -3.48
CA LEU A 35 -1.35 -19.18 -2.83
C LEU A 35 -0.47 -20.43 -3.03
N LYS A 36 0.18 -20.55 -4.19
CA LYS A 36 1.15 -21.61 -4.45
C LYS A 36 2.37 -21.52 -3.54
N GLU A 37 2.93 -20.32 -3.39
CA GLU A 37 4.05 -20.05 -2.46
C GLU A 37 3.65 -20.36 -1.03
N LYS A 38 2.50 -19.87 -0.56
CA LYS A 38 2.01 -20.17 0.78
C LYS A 38 1.85 -21.66 1.04
N LYS A 39 1.42 -22.41 0.05
CA LYS A 39 1.29 -23.88 0.18
C LYS A 39 2.64 -24.58 0.31
N SER A 40 3.67 -24.07 -0.35
CA SER A 40 5.02 -24.65 -0.30
C SER A 40 5.83 -24.18 0.91
N ASP A 41 5.56 -22.96 1.41
CA ASP A 41 6.22 -22.33 2.56
C ASP A 41 5.14 -21.86 3.55
N GLY A 42 4.57 -22.82 4.28
CA GLY A 42 3.42 -22.58 5.18
C GLY A 42 3.71 -21.62 6.32
N ASP A 43 4.93 -21.61 6.83
CA ASP A 43 5.34 -20.77 7.97
C ASP A 43 5.63 -19.34 7.53
N GLY A 44 6.15 -19.17 6.32
CA GLY A 44 6.53 -17.88 5.79
C GLY A 44 7.66 -17.21 6.60
N ARG A 45 7.79 -15.91 6.44
CA ARG A 45 8.81 -15.09 7.09
C ARG A 45 8.19 -14.20 8.17
N ILE A 46 8.88 -14.03 9.28
CA ILE A 46 8.57 -13.02 10.29
C ILE A 46 9.29 -11.71 9.92
N ALA A 47 8.52 -10.65 9.75
CA ALA A 47 8.99 -9.29 9.48
C ALA A 47 8.19 -8.29 10.34
N SER A 48 7.45 -7.36 9.72
CA SER A 48 6.53 -6.48 10.44
C SER A 48 5.18 -7.13 10.75
N ASN A 49 4.89 -8.31 10.20
CA ASN A 49 3.63 -9.00 10.38
C ASN A 49 3.46 -9.57 11.80
N MET A 50 2.29 -9.34 12.36
CA MET A 50 1.81 -10.00 13.57
C MET A 50 0.52 -10.75 13.18
N GLY A 51 0.60 -12.09 13.12
CA GLY A 51 -0.34 -12.92 12.37
C GLY A 51 -0.09 -12.83 10.86
N GLY A 52 -0.96 -13.43 10.08
CA GLY A 52 -0.85 -13.46 8.63
C GLY A 52 0.37 -14.26 8.13
N TRP A 53 0.57 -14.19 6.82
CA TRP A 53 1.70 -14.85 6.16
C TRP A 53 2.48 -13.84 5.31
N HIS A 54 3.79 -13.92 5.35
CA HIS A 54 4.72 -13.12 4.55
C HIS A 54 5.63 -14.06 3.77
N SER A 55 5.67 -13.98 2.45
CA SER A 55 6.54 -14.82 1.61
C SER A 55 8.01 -14.54 1.87
N THR A 56 8.88 -15.42 1.38
CA THR A 56 10.27 -15.08 1.14
C THR A 56 10.38 -13.95 0.11
N LEU A 57 11.53 -13.27 0.09
CA LEU A 57 11.80 -12.18 -0.85
C LEU A 57 12.01 -12.72 -2.27
N LYS A 58 12.04 -11.81 -3.25
CA LYS A 58 12.37 -12.08 -4.66
C LYS A 58 11.36 -12.99 -5.36
N MET A 59 10.08 -12.70 -5.15
CA MET A 59 8.99 -13.39 -5.86
C MET A 59 9.11 -13.24 -7.38
N GLU A 60 9.68 -12.12 -7.85
CA GLU A 60 9.94 -11.82 -9.26
C GLU A 60 10.96 -12.76 -9.92
N GLU A 61 11.81 -13.41 -9.14
CA GLU A 61 12.74 -14.42 -9.66
C GLU A 61 12.06 -15.80 -9.90
N ARG A 62 10.91 -16.04 -9.26
CA ARG A 62 10.23 -17.34 -9.24
C ARG A 62 8.92 -17.39 -10.03
N HIS A 63 8.28 -16.24 -10.27
CA HIS A 63 6.95 -16.16 -10.87
C HIS A 63 6.87 -15.11 -11.96
N ASP A 64 6.34 -15.44 -13.12
CA ASP A 64 6.22 -14.52 -14.25
C ASP A 64 5.19 -13.41 -13.97
N SER A 65 4.16 -13.68 -13.16
CA SER A 65 3.21 -12.64 -12.72
C SER A 65 3.90 -11.55 -11.91
N PHE A 66 4.86 -11.92 -11.07
CA PHE A 66 5.66 -10.97 -10.30
C PHE A 66 6.70 -10.23 -11.14
N LYS A 67 7.23 -10.84 -12.22
CA LYS A 67 8.05 -10.11 -13.20
C LYS A 67 7.23 -9.01 -13.88
N THR A 68 6.02 -9.35 -14.33
CA THR A 68 5.10 -8.37 -14.93
C THR A 68 4.74 -7.25 -13.95
N LEU A 69 4.49 -7.59 -12.68
CA LEU A 69 4.23 -6.59 -11.65
C LEU A 69 5.46 -5.71 -11.39
N ARG A 70 6.66 -6.29 -11.34
CA ARG A 70 7.91 -5.56 -11.19
C ARG A 70 8.05 -4.47 -12.26
N ASP A 71 7.86 -4.84 -13.52
CA ASP A 71 8.02 -3.90 -14.64
C ASP A 71 7.04 -2.72 -14.51
N LYS A 72 5.80 -2.98 -14.07
CA LYS A 72 4.81 -1.92 -13.78
C LYS A 72 5.21 -1.05 -12.57
N ILE A 73 5.76 -1.64 -11.53
CA ILE A 73 6.24 -0.89 -10.35
C ILE A 73 7.42 0.00 -10.74
N GLU A 74 8.35 -0.49 -11.57
CA GLU A 74 9.48 0.30 -12.06
C GLU A 74 9.00 1.50 -12.90
N GLU A 75 8.04 1.29 -13.79
CA GLU A 75 7.42 2.38 -14.56
C GLU A 75 6.81 3.45 -13.64
N CYS A 76 5.98 3.03 -12.67
CA CYS A 76 5.34 3.94 -11.73
C CYS A 76 6.34 4.63 -10.79
N SER A 77 7.39 3.93 -10.35
CA SER A 77 8.43 4.52 -9.50
C SER A 77 9.26 5.57 -10.25
N ASN A 78 9.52 5.34 -11.52
CA ASN A 78 10.20 6.31 -12.37
C ASN A 78 9.29 7.52 -12.69
N ASP A 79 7.99 7.28 -12.86
CA ASP A 79 7.00 8.36 -12.97
C ASP A 79 6.92 9.18 -11.67
N TYR A 80 6.92 8.52 -10.50
CA TYR A 80 7.02 9.19 -9.20
C TYR A 80 8.23 10.14 -9.16
N CYS A 81 9.41 9.69 -9.58
CA CYS A 81 10.61 10.51 -9.60
C CYS A 81 10.44 11.75 -10.49
N ARG A 82 9.90 11.58 -11.71
CA ARG A 82 9.65 12.71 -12.62
C ARG A 82 8.66 13.72 -12.04
N GLN A 83 7.56 13.25 -11.42
CA GLN A 83 6.57 14.14 -10.81
C GLN A 83 7.10 14.90 -9.59
N THR A 84 8.07 14.33 -8.88
CA THR A 84 8.63 14.91 -7.66
C THR A 84 9.97 15.62 -7.87
N GLY A 85 10.47 15.69 -9.11
CA GLY A 85 11.68 16.42 -9.47
C GLY A 85 12.99 15.65 -9.20
N TYR A 86 12.90 14.32 -9.01
CA TYR A 86 14.08 13.45 -8.89
C TYR A 86 14.43 12.81 -10.24
N GLN A 87 15.67 12.32 -10.34
CA GLN A 87 16.09 11.52 -11.48
C GLN A 87 15.38 10.17 -11.47
N ASP A 88 14.93 9.71 -12.63
CA ASP A 88 14.47 8.36 -12.85
C ASP A 88 15.64 7.35 -12.97
N GLY A 89 15.31 6.09 -13.31
CA GLY A 89 16.29 5.01 -13.38
C GLY A 89 16.23 4.08 -12.15
N LEU A 90 15.14 4.15 -11.40
CA LEU A 90 14.90 3.22 -10.29
C LEU A 90 14.55 1.83 -10.81
N ILE A 91 15.08 0.83 -10.12
CA ILE A 91 14.79 -0.59 -10.32
C ILE A 91 14.17 -1.17 -9.05
N VAL A 92 13.35 -2.19 -9.22
CA VAL A 92 12.83 -2.96 -8.10
C VAL A 92 13.90 -3.93 -7.60
N GLU A 93 14.30 -3.79 -6.36
CA GLU A 93 15.32 -4.61 -5.72
C GLU A 93 14.76 -5.97 -5.27
N LYS A 94 13.54 -5.97 -4.74
CA LYS A 94 12.89 -7.18 -4.20
C LYS A 94 11.39 -7.02 -4.09
N LEU A 95 10.66 -8.08 -4.42
CA LEU A 95 9.22 -8.21 -4.19
C LEU A 95 8.93 -9.35 -3.21
N TRP A 96 7.87 -9.18 -2.46
CA TRP A 96 7.30 -10.20 -1.59
C TRP A 96 5.79 -10.06 -1.53
N ALA A 97 5.11 -11.06 -1.01
CA ALA A 97 3.68 -11.04 -0.81
C ALA A 97 3.30 -11.16 0.67
N ASN A 98 2.20 -10.53 1.04
CA ASN A 98 1.55 -10.68 2.33
C ASN A 98 0.13 -11.22 2.16
N ILE A 99 -0.29 -12.08 3.07
CA ILE A 99 -1.68 -12.51 3.24
C ILE A 99 -2.08 -12.19 4.67
N ASN A 100 -3.04 -11.28 4.82
CA ASN A 100 -3.59 -10.92 6.10
C ASN A 100 -5.05 -11.39 6.17
N GLY A 101 -5.39 -12.14 7.19
CA GLY A 101 -6.75 -12.52 7.55
C GLY A 101 -7.34 -11.60 8.63
N PRO A 102 -8.50 -11.94 9.18
CA PRO A 102 -9.14 -11.18 10.26
C PRO A 102 -8.22 -11.09 11.49
N GLY A 103 -7.97 -9.87 11.96
CA GLY A 103 -7.15 -9.60 13.14
C GLY A 103 -5.65 -9.44 12.87
N ASP A 104 -5.16 -9.86 11.72
CA ASP A 104 -3.74 -9.72 11.36
C ASP A 104 -3.35 -8.26 11.09
N ILE A 105 -2.14 -7.91 11.50
CA ILE A 105 -1.59 -6.55 11.36
C ILE A 105 -0.17 -6.57 10.80
N ASN A 106 0.27 -5.42 10.30
CA ASN A 106 1.69 -5.13 10.18
C ASN A 106 2.05 -3.99 11.14
N MET A 107 3.01 -4.24 12.01
CA MET A 107 3.50 -3.28 12.99
C MET A 107 4.05 -2.02 12.33
N PRO A 108 4.14 -0.88 13.03
CA PRO A 108 4.80 0.32 12.51
C PRO A 108 6.21 0.01 12.05
N HIS A 109 6.51 0.32 10.79
CA HIS A 109 7.82 0.04 10.19
C HIS A 109 8.11 0.98 9.02
N HIS A 110 9.33 0.93 8.53
CA HIS A 110 9.81 1.62 7.33
C HIS A 110 10.77 0.72 6.56
N HIS A 111 11.19 1.13 5.36
CA HIS A 111 12.10 0.38 4.48
C HIS A 111 13.38 1.19 4.22
N GLY A 112 14.07 1.57 5.29
CA GLY A 112 15.14 2.58 5.29
C GLY A 112 16.37 2.31 4.43
N GLU A 113 16.49 1.13 3.81
CA GLU A 113 17.58 0.80 2.87
C GLU A 113 17.22 1.13 1.41
N SER A 114 15.96 1.42 1.12
CA SER A 114 15.46 1.75 -0.21
C SER A 114 15.15 3.25 -0.33
N SER A 115 15.09 3.77 -1.55
CA SER A 115 14.66 5.15 -1.81
C SER A 115 13.14 5.28 -1.76
N LEU A 116 12.47 4.37 -2.47
CA LEU A 116 11.02 4.25 -2.49
C LEU A 116 10.60 2.86 -2.04
N THR A 117 9.37 2.76 -1.61
CA THR A 117 8.66 1.51 -1.39
C THR A 117 7.25 1.64 -1.93
N GLY A 118 6.57 0.51 -2.08
CA GLY A 118 5.19 0.52 -2.54
C GLY A 118 4.43 -0.71 -2.08
N VAL A 119 3.13 -0.63 -2.20
CA VAL A 119 2.23 -1.77 -1.97
C VAL A 119 1.22 -1.86 -3.11
N TYR A 120 1.12 -3.05 -3.68
CA TYR A 120 0.12 -3.40 -4.68
C TYR A 120 -0.93 -4.32 -4.07
N TYR A 121 -2.18 -4.15 -4.44
CA TYR A 121 -3.30 -4.93 -3.90
C TYR A 121 -3.97 -5.79 -4.98
N PRO A 122 -3.55 -7.03 -5.19
CA PRO A 122 -4.26 -7.98 -6.05
C PRO A 122 -5.42 -8.64 -5.32
N LEU A 123 -6.18 -7.89 -4.53
CA LEU A 123 -7.21 -8.42 -3.64
C LEU A 123 -8.13 -9.45 -4.31
N TYR A 124 -8.52 -10.46 -3.54
CA TYR A 124 -9.50 -11.44 -3.96
C TYR A 124 -10.46 -11.82 -2.85
N GLU A 125 -11.56 -12.37 -3.23
CA GLU A 125 -12.53 -12.99 -2.35
C GLU A 125 -12.81 -14.42 -2.82
N MET A 126 -12.87 -15.38 -1.88
CA MET A 126 -13.31 -16.72 -2.18
C MET A 126 -14.82 -16.81 -1.90
N VAL A 127 -15.63 -17.09 -2.91
CA VAL A 127 -17.07 -17.30 -2.76
C VAL A 127 -17.41 -18.67 -3.33
N ASN A 128 -17.94 -19.55 -2.49
CA ASN A 128 -18.30 -20.93 -2.86
C ASN A 128 -17.14 -21.71 -3.53
N GLY A 129 -15.90 -21.45 -3.11
CA GLY A 129 -14.72 -22.09 -3.67
C GLY A 129 -14.18 -21.46 -4.95
N GLU A 130 -14.85 -20.45 -5.49
CA GLU A 130 -14.39 -19.68 -6.64
C GLU A 130 -13.72 -18.37 -6.21
N MET A 131 -12.64 -18.03 -6.88
CA MET A 131 -11.92 -16.79 -6.67
C MET A 131 -12.65 -15.64 -7.35
N ARG A 132 -12.93 -14.57 -6.61
CA ARG A 132 -13.50 -13.34 -7.14
C ARG A 132 -12.53 -12.19 -6.92
N VAL A 133 -12.31 -11.44 -7.99
CA VAL A 133 -11.55 -10.19 -7.96
C VAL A 133 -12.55 -9.07 -8.24
N GLU A 134 -12.84 -8.26 -7.24
CA GLU A 134 -13.77 -7.14 -7.34
C GLU A 134 -13.01 -5.83 -7.56
N TYR A 135 -13.52 -5.03 -8.50
CA TYR A 135 -13.02 -3.68 -8.78
C TYR A 135 -14.09 -2.66 -8.44
N LEU A 136 -13.68 -1.57 -7.81
CA LEU A 136 -14.56 -0.43 -7.60
C LEU A 136 -14.63 0.38 -8.89
N ASP A 137 -15.83 0.69 -9.37
CA ASP A 137 -16.03 1.47 -10.59
C ASP A 137 -15.58 2.94 -10.43
N ASP A 138 -15.72 3.49 -9.22
CA ASP A 138 -15.24 4.82 -8.85
C ASP A 138 -14.63 4.77 -7.43
N PRO A 139 -13.40 4.26 -7.29
CA PRO A 139 -12.76 4.23 -5.99
C PRO A 139 -12.45 5.67 -5.57
N LYS A 140 -13.10 6.13 -4.52
CA LYS A 140 -12.69 7.37 -3.85
C LYS A 140 -11.32 7.14 -3.21
N LEU A 141 -10.28 7.25 -4.02
CA LEU A 141 -8.87 7.07 -3.64
C LEU A 141 -8.38 8.28 -2.82
N GLN A 142 -9.18 8.72 -1.87
CA GLN A 142 -8.77 9.81 -1.00
C GLN A 142 -8.30 9.24 0.33
N PRO A 143 -7.02 9.44 0.68
CA PRO A 143 -6.57 9.24 2.04
C PRO A 143 -7.45 10.05 2.98
N GLY A 144 -7.84 9.46 4.09
CA GLY A 144 -8.73 10.13 5.04
C GLY A 144 -8.48 9.69 6.47
N SER A 145 -9.28 10.22 7.36
CA SER A 145 -9.32 9.75 8.73
C SER A 145 -9.96 8.35 8.78
N TRP A 146 -9.65 7.62 9.83
CA TRP A 146 -10.30 6.34 10.08
C TRP A 146 -11.82 6.50 10.23
N ASP A 147 -12.57 5.69 9.47
CA ASP A 147 -14.03 5.72 9.45
C ASP A 147 -14.68 4.91 10.61
N GLY A 148 -13.88 4.29 11.45
CA GLY A 148 -14.35 3.48 12.58
C GLY A 148 -14.90 2.11 12.20
N LYS A 149 -15.09 1.80 10.93
CA LYS A 149 -15.80 0.62 10.42
C LYS A 149 -14.92 -0.38 9.72
N ARG A 150 -14.11 0.10 8.77
CA ARG A 150 -13.25 -0.76 7.93
C ARG A 150 -11.91 -1.00 8.61
N GLY A 151 -11.30 -2.14 8.32
CA GLY A 151 -9.93 -2.47 8.69
C GLY A 151 -9.07 -2.74 7.45
N GLY A 152 -7.85 -3.23 7.66
CA GLY A 152 -6.91 -3.57 6.59
C GLY A 152 -6.32 -2.36 5.85
N SER A 153 -6.54 -1.13 6.35
CA SER A 153 -5.93 0.07 5.77
C SER A 153 -4.44 0.13 6.01
N ILE A 154 -3.68 0.61 5.02
CA ILE A 154 -2.36 1.16 5.29
C ILE A 154 -2.53 2.53 5.94
N VAL A 155 -1.79 2.77 7.02
CA VAL A 155 -1.81 4.02 7.78
C VAL A 155 -0.44 4.66 7.68
N PHE A 156 -0.37 5.84 7.12
CA PHE A 156 0.84 6.65 7.09
C PHE A 156 0.87 7.56 8.30
N HIS A 157 2.01 7.57 9.00
CA HIS A 157 2.23 8.42 10.16
C HIS A 157 2.96 9.68 9.74
N ASP A 158 2.44 10.84 10.15
CA ASP A 158 3.06 12.13 9.87
C ASP A 158 4.46 12.22 10.51
N PRO A 159 5.55 12.31 9.75
CA PRO A 159 6.90 12.38 10.31
C PRO A 159 7.16 13.68 11.09
N SER A 160 6.35 14.71 10.87
CA SER A 160 6.47 16.01 11.56
C SER A 160 5.53 16.17 12.74
N TYR A 161 4.73 15.14 13.07
CA TYR A 161 3.67 15.26 14.07
C TYR A 161 4.16 15.76 15.44
N GLY A 162 5.29 15.32 15.91
CA GLY A 162 5.88 15.75 17.19
C GLY A 162 6.28 17.24 17.23
N GLN A 163 6.36 17.90 16.07
CA GLN A 163 6.72 19.32 15.93
C GLN A 163 5.49 20.21 15.66
N LYS A 164 4.31 19.63 15.39
CA LYS A 164 3.11 20.39 15.14
C LYS A 164 2.64 21.13 16.41
N ILE A 165 2.49 22.43 16.28
CA ILE A 165 1.97 23.29 17.34
C ILE A 165 0.57 22.79 17.73
N ARG A 166 0.25 22.84 19.02
CA ARG A 166 -1.05 22.46 19.57
C ARG A 166 -2.14 23.47 19.21
N LEU A 167 -2.39 23.62 17.92
CA LEU A 167 -3.56 24.37 17.46
C LEU A 167 -4.82 23.54 17.69
N ARG A 168 -5.92 24.20 18.02
CA ARG A 168 -7.23 23.53 18.07
C ARG A 168 -7.56 23.09 16.65
N LYS A 169 -7.79 21.79 16.48
CA LYS A 169 -8.20 21.22 15.19
C LYS A 169 -9.62 21.71 14.88
N ASN A 170 -9.83 22.12 13.64
CA ASN A 170 -11.17 22.26 13.08
C ASN A 170 -11.75 20.87 12.79
N SER A 171 -13.06 20.76 12.63
CA SER A 171 -13.74 19.51 12.21
C SER A 171 -13.35 19.06 10.80
N GLU A 172 -12.85 19.97 9.96
CA GLU A 172 -12.41 19.65 8.62
C GLU A 172 -11.00 19.06 8.60
N VAL A 173 -10.88 17.90 7.97
CA VAL A 173 -9.60 17.23 7.77
C VAL A 173 -8.84 17.89 6.62
N SER A 174 -7.60 18.27 6.86
CA SER A 174 -6.72 18.82 5.83
C SER A 174 -5.32 18.16 5.91
N PRO A 175 -4.51 18.28 4.86
CA PRO A 175 -3.12 17.80 4.89
C PRO A 175 -2.26 18.41 6.01
N PHE A 176 -2.71 19.52 6.58
CA PHE A 176 -1.96 20.26 7.60
C PHE A 176 -2.38 19.91 9.03
N ASN A 177 -3.51 19.24 9.25
CA ASN A 177 -4.03 18.95 10.59
C ASN A 177 -4.28 17.46 10.85
N ILE A 178 -4.00 16.60 9.90
CA ILE A 178 -4.14 15.15 10.05
C ILE A 178 -2.84 14.55 10.60
N GLU A 179 -2.98 13.59 11.51
CA GLU A 179 -1.86 12.87 12.14
C GLU A 179 -1.55 11.56 11.42
N HIS A 180 -2.62 10.92 10.94
CA HIS A 180 -2.56 9.62 10.32
C HIS A 180 -3.46 9.61 9.09
N TYR A 181 -2.87 9.26 7.95
CA TYR A 181 -3.63 9.00 6.73
C TYR A 181 -3.95 7.53 6.61
N HIS A 182 -5.24 7.22 6.57
CA HIS A 182 -5.73 5.88 6.26
C HIS A 182 -6.03 5.76 4.77
N LEU A 183 -5.39 4.79 4.12
CA LEU A 183 -5.70 4.42 2.75
C LEU A 183 -6.20 2.97 2.73
N TYR A 184 -7.45 2.80 2.33
CA TYR A 184 -8.06 1.49 2.26
C TYR A 184 -7.62 0.76 0.98
N PRO A 185 -7.36 -0.56 1.06
CA PRO A 185 -6.96 -1.33 -0.09
C PRO A 185 -8.07 -1.37 -1.14
N VAL A 186 -7.67 -1.20 -2.38
CA VAL A 186 -8.53 -1.31 -3.57
C VAL A 186 -7.85 -2.25 -4.55
N THR A 187 -8.59 -3.18 -5.13
CA THR A 187 -8.04 -4.12 -6.11
C THR A 187 -7.45 -3.37 -7.31
N GLY A 188 -6.23 -3.72 -7.67
CA GLY A 188 -5.50 -3.07 -8.77
C GLY A 188 -4.86 -1.73 -8.41
N LEU A 189 -4.85 -1.35 -7.13
CA LEU A 189 -4.18 -0.14 -6.66
C LEU A 189 -2.72 -0.43 -6.30
N LEU A 190 -1.80 0.36 -6.85
CA LEU A 190 -0.43 0.50 -6.41
C LEU A 190 -0.25 1.83 -5.69
N VAL A 191 0.34 1.80 -4.51
CA VAL A 191 0.71 2.97 -3.73
C VAL A 191 2.23 3.05 -3.67
N VAL A 192 2.81 4.17 -4.11
CA VAL A 192 4.27 4.41 -4.09
C VAL A 192 4.57 5.59 -3.17
N PHE A 193 5.54 5.43 -2.28
CA PHE A 193 5.89 6.42 -1.27
C PHE A 193 7.37 6.31 -0.84
N PRO A 194 7.92 7.36 -0.19
CA PRO A 194 9.30 7.32 0.32
C PRO A 194 9.49 6.20 1.33
N ALA A 195 10.57 5.45 1.20
CA ALA A 195 10.82 4.26 2.01
C ALA A 195 11.01 4.55 3.51
N HIS A 196 11.39 5.79 3.87
CA HIS A 196 11.51 6.22 5.27
C HIS A 196 10.16 6.53 5.95
N LEU A 197 9.06 6.63 5.19
CA LEU A 197 7.76 6.97 5.75
C LEU A 197 7.22 5.81 6.60
N ILE A 198 7.06 6.06 7.89
CA ILE A 198 6.53 5.06 8.82
C ILE A 198 5.08 4.75 8.47
N HIS A 199 4.79 3.48 8.36
CA HIS A 199 3.45 3.01 8.06
C HIS A 199 3.10 1.73 8.82
N THR A 200 1.81 1.50 8.96
CA THR A 200 1.21 0.38 9.69
C THR A 200 0.09 -0.22 8.84
N VAL A 201 -0.25 -1.48 9.06
CA VAL A 201 -1.49 -2.05 8.53
C VAL A 201 -2.42 -2.36 9.69
N THR A 202 -3.63 -1.78 9.67
CA THR A 202 -4.64 -2.01 10.71
C THR A 202 -5.25 -3.41 10.62
N PRO A 203 -5.80 -3.95 11.74
CA PRO A 203 -6.45 -5.26 11.72
C PRO A 203 -7.58 -5.29 10.70
N PHE A 204 -7.62 -6.37 9.94
CA PHE A 204 -8.73 -6.63 9.02
C PHE A 204 -9.94 -7.13 9.78
N LYS A 205 -11.09 -6.49 9.64
CA LYS A 205 -12.30 -6.84 10.41
C LYS A 205 -13.23 -7.82 9.69
N ASP A 206 -13.14 -7.89 8.38
CA ASP A 206 -13.96 -8.76 7.56
C ASP A 206 -13.42 -10.19 7.53
N LYS A 207 -14.29 -11.15 7.18
CA LYS A 207 -13.87 -12.54 6.92
C LYS A 207 -13.06 -12.68 5.62
N LYS A 208 -12.82 -11.58 4.93
CA LYS A 208 -12.03 -11.51 3.69
C LYS A 208 -10.54 -11.63 3.99
N VAL A 209 -9.80 -12.05 2.97
CA VAL A 209 -8.36 -12.10 2.99
C VAL A 209 -7.83 -10.92 2.19
N ARG A 210 -6.91 -10.17 2.77
CA ARG A 210 -6.16 -9.12 2.08
C ARG A 210 -4.85 -9.70 1.57
N MET A 211 -4.58 -9.49 0.28
CA MET A 211 -3.28 -9.78 -0.32
C MET A 211 -2.61 -8.49 -0.77
N SER A 212 -1.33 -8.41 -0.55
CA SER A 212 -0.52 -7.27 -1.00
C SER A 212 0.91 -7.71 -1.27
#